data_b020ef5bb0a3d7bc17c8b7892da502bd
#
_entry.id   b020ef5bb0a3d7bc17c8b7892da502bd
#
_cell.length_a   1.000
_cell.length_b   1.000
_cell.length_c   1.000
_cell.angle_alpha   90.00
_cell.angle_beta   90.00
_cell.angle_gamma   90.00
#
_symmetry.space_group_name_H-M   'P 1'
#
loop_
_entity.id
_entity.type
_entity.pdbx_description
1 polymer ?
#
loop_
_entity_poly.entity_id
_entity_poly.type
_entity_poly.pdbx_seq_one_letter_code
_entity_poly.pdbx_strand_id
1 'polypeptide(L)'
;MRPVLHGDVSCAARALFAVPEAMRGLLCRRMIREADCADAHMRRTGRAHPLWGNGSLMSAARKRRLADEPGFDDPGYCQCFEMVQI
;
A
#
# COMPACT_ATOMS: atom_id res chain seq x y z
N MET A 1 2.14 -11.57 -0.43
CA MET A 1 1.68 -10.45 0.44
C MET A 1 0.84 -11.01 1.57
N ARG A 2 1.02 -10.49 2.77
CA ARG A 2 0.17 -10.88 3.90
C ARG A 2 -1.29 -10.52 3.63
N PRO A 3 -2.24 -11.16 4.31
CA PRO A 3 -3.66 -10.80 4.14
C PRO A 3 -3.89 -9.31 4.38
N VAL A 4 -4.72 -8.70 3.52
CA VAL A 4 -4.98 -7.27 3.54
C VAL A 4 -6.03 -6.95 4.60
N LEU A 5 -5.68 -6.08 5.54
CA LEU A 5 -6.57 -5.60 6.59
C LEU A 5 -7.01 -4.17 6.28
N HIS A 6 -8.01 -3.67 7.01
CA HIS A 6 -8.51 -2.31 6.81
C HIS A 6 -7.39 -1.25 6.91
N GLY A 7 -6.50 -1.39 7.89
CA GLY A 7 -5.36 -0.48 8.05
C GLY A 7 -4.40 -0.50 6.87
N ASP A 8 -4.22 -1.65 6.24
CA ASP A 8 -3.42 -1.78 5.02
C ASP A 8 -4.04 -0.99 3.88
N VAL A 9 -5.36 -1.13 3.68
CA VAL A 9 -6.09 -0.45 2.62
C VAL A 9 -6.04 1.06 2.83
N SER A 10 -6.30 1.53 4.05
CA SER A 10 -6.26 2.96 4.37
C SER A 10 -4.88 3.56 4.12
N CYS A 11 -3.83 2.87 4.54
CA CYS A 11 -2.47 3.34 4.38
C CYS A 11 -2.07 3.41 2.91
N ALA A 12 -2.40 2.38 2.15
CA ALA A 12 -2.13 2.34 0.70
C ALA A 12 -2.93 3.40 -0.04
N ALA A 13 -4.19 3.61 0.32
CA ALA A 13 -5.04 4.66 -0.28
C ALA A 13 -4.46 6.05 -0.03
N ARG A 14 -3.92 6.30 1.17
CA ARG A 14 -3.25 7.56 1.48
C ARG A 14 -1.99 7.77 0.63
N ALA A 15 -1.23 6.71 0.38
CA ALA A 15 -0.06 6.79 -0.50
C ALA A 15 -0.49 7.12 -1.94
N LEU A 16 -1.55 6.48 -2.44
CA LEU A 16 -2.09 6.75 -3.78
C LEU A 16 -2.63 8.18 -3.88
N PHE A 17 -3.32 8.64 -2.85
CA PHE A 17 -3.91 9.97 -2.83
C PHE A 17 -2.84 11.08 -2.84
N ALA A 18 -1.65 10.78 -2.36
CA ALA A 18 -0.52 11.73 -2.33
C ALA A 18 0.14 11.93 -3.70
N VAL A 19 -0.16 11.10 -4.70
CA VAL A 19 0.43 11.22 -6.04
C VAL A 19 -0.64 11.63 -7.06
N PRO A 20 -0.24 12.18 -8.23
CA PRO A 20 -1.19 12.53 -9.29
C PRO A 20 -1.99 11.31 -9.74
N GLU A 21 -3.24 11.53 -10.12
CA GLU A 21 -4.17 10.47 -10.53
C GLU A 21 -3.57 9.56 -11.60
N ALA A 22 -2.86 10.12 -12.57
CA ALA A 22 -2.23 9.35 -13.65
C ALA A 22 -1.21 8.33 -13.16
N MET A 23 -0.63 8.55 -11.96
CA MET A 23 0.41 7.67 -11.40
C MET A 23 -0.14 6.62 -10.46
N ARG A 24 -1.41 6.71 -10.06
CA ARG A 24 -1.97 5.87 -9.00
C ARG A 24 -2.01 4.39 -9.36
N GLY A 25 -2.39 4.06 -10.59
CA GLY A 25 -2.44 2.67 -11.03
C GLY A 25 -1.07 1.99 -10.98
N LEU A 26 -0.05 2.68 -11.46
CA LEU A 26 1.33 2.18 -11.44
C LEU A 26 1.84 2.03 -10.01
N LEU A 27 1.59 3.04 -9.17
CA LEU A 27 2.02 2.99 -7.76
C LEU A 27 1.32 1.86 -7.01
N CYS A 28 0.03 1.65 -7.23
CA CYS A 28 -0.72 0.58 -6.59
C CYS A 28 -0.11 -0.79 -6.92
N ARG A 29 0.15 -1.06 -8.19
CA ARG A 29 0.77 -2.31 -8.63
C ARG A 29 2.17 -2.47 -8.04
N ARG A 30 2.93 -1.40 -7.96
CA ARG A 30 4.29 -1.42 -7.39
C ARG A 30 4.26 -1.76 -5.91
N MET A 31 3.36 -1.15 -5.14
CA MET A 31 3.24 -1.43 -3.70
C MET A 31 2.87 -2.89 -3.45
N ILE A 32 1.95 -3.44 -4.22
CA ILE A 32 1.54 -4.84 -4.10
C ILE A 32 2.73 -5.76 -4.41
N ARG A 33 3.47 -5.48 -5.46
CA ARG A 33 4.66 -6.26 -5.84
C ARG A 33 5.72 -6.22 -4.76
N GLU A 34 5.97 -5.05 -4.18
CA GLU A 34 6.94 -4.90 -3.09
C GLU A 34 6.50 -5.68 -1.85
N ALA A 35 5.23 -5.63 -1.51
CA ALA A 35 4.68 -6.40 -0.39
C ALA A 35 4.81 -7.90 -0.64
N ASP A 36 4.55 -8.36 -1.86
CA ASP A 36 4.72 -9.78 -2.22
C ASP A 36 6.19 -10.21 -2.09
N CYS A 37 7.11 -9.40 -2.57
CA CYS A 37 8.55 -9.69 -2.45
C CYS A 37 8.99 -9.73 -0.98
N ALA A 38 8.51 -8.80 -0.17
CA ALA A 38 8.85 -8.76 1.25
C ALA A 38 8.29 -9.96 2.01
N ASP A 39 7.07 -10.39 1.68
CA ASP A 39 6.45 -11.57 2.29
C ASP A 39 7.24 -12.84 1.94
N ALA A 40 7.63 -13.00 0.67
CA ALA A 40 8.45 -14.13 0.25
C ALA A 40 9.80 -14.14 0.96
N HIS A 41 10.42 -12.98 1.12
CA HIS A 41 11.68 -12.83 1.86
C HIS A 41 11.51 -13.27 3.32
N MET A 42 10.44 -12.83 3.97
CA MET A 42 10.16 -13.18 5.36
C MET A 42 9.90 -14.67 5.55
N ARG A 43 9.18 -15.30 4.62
CA ARG A 43 8.96 -16.75 4.66
C ARG A 43 10.24 -17.53 4.51
N ARG A 44 11.17 -17.05 3.67
CA ARG A 44 12.44 -17.72 3.39
C ARG A 44 13.46 -17.53 4.52
N THR A 45 13.54 -16.34 5.09
CA THR A 45 14.60 -15.97 6.03
C THR A 45 14.14 -15.81 7.48
N GLY A 46 12.83 -15.68 7.73
CA GLY A 46 12.27 -15.36 9.04
C GLY A 46 12.49 -13.90 9.47
N ARG A 47 12.97 -13.05 8.56
CA ARG A 47 13.27 -11.65 8.86
C ARG A 47 12.55 -10.74 7.88
N ALA A 48 12.22 -9.52 8.34
CA ALA A 48 11.63 -8.51 7.48
C ALA A 48 12.60 -8.11 6.36
N HIS A 49 12.03 -7.77 5.20
CA HIS A 49 12.83 -7.28 4.07
C HIS A 49 13.45 -5.93 4.43
N PRO A 50 14.75 -5.72 4.14
CA PRO A 50 15.42 -4.47 4.54
C PRO A 50 14.83 -3.22 3.90
N LEU A 51 14.23 -3.33 2.71
CA LEU A 51 13.63 -2.18 2.03
C LEU A 51 12.12 -2.11 2.21
N TRP A 52 11.41 -3.25 2.17
CA TRP A 52 9.93 -3.26 2.03
C TRP A 52 9.20 -3.84 3.23
N GLY A 53 9.91 -4.18 4.28
CA GLY A 53 9.30 -4.52 5.56
C GLY A 53 8.81 -5.96 5.70
N ASN A 54 7.68 -6.15 6.38
CA ASN A 54 7.25 -7.47 6.85
C ASN A 54 6.32 -8.23 5.89
N GLY A 55 6.09 -7.70 4.70
CA GLY A 55 5.19 -8.34 3.72
C GLY A 55 3.75 -7.84 3.78
N SER A 56 3.43 -6.90 4.67
CA SER A 56 2.12 -6.25 4.66
C SER A 56 2.09 -5.11 3.66
N LEU A 57 0.92 -4.82 3.11
CA LEU A 57 0.74 -3.68 2.22
C LEU A 57 1.01 -2.37 2.94
N MET A 58 0.66 -2.27 4.23
CA MET A 58 0.96 -1.10 5.06
C MET A 58 2.45 -0.80 5.11
N SER A 59 3.30 -1.81 5.29
CA SER A 59 4.75 -1.63 5.32
C SER A 59 5.27 -1.07 4.01
N ALA A 60 4.77 -1.56 2.87
CA ALA A 60 5.16 -1.03 1.56
C ALA A 60 4.67 0.41 1.38
N ALA A 61 3.43 0.70 1.77
CA ALA A 61 2.87 2.05 1.65
C ALA A 61 3.63 3.07 2.48
N ARG A 62 4.05 2.69 3.69
CA ARG A 62 4.78 3.59 4.60
C ARG A 62 6.17 3.98 4.12
N LYS A 63 6.70 3.36 3.09
CA LYS A 63 7.96 3.77 2.47
C LYS A 63 7.80 5.01 1.60
N ARG A 64 6.58 5.49 1.41
CA ARG A 64 6.23 6.63 0.59
C ARG A 64 5.55 7.70 1.42
N ARG A 65 5.43 8.90 0.82
CA ARG A 65 4.65 9.97 1.43
C ARG A 65 3.19 9.55 1.49
N LEU A 66 2.56 9.75 2.64
CA LEU A 66 1.14 9.49 2.85
C LEU A 66 0.41 10.83 2.98
N ALA A 67 -0.68 10.97 2.23
CA ALA A 67 -1.57 12.12 2.40
C ALA A 67 -2.35 11.98 3.70
N ASP A 68 -2.82 13.11 4.25
CA ASP A 68 -3.75 13.08 5.37
C ASP A 68 -5.05 12.41 4.92
N GLU A 69 -5.67 11.65 5.82
CA GLU A 69 -6.91 10.97 5.49
C GLU A 69 -8.07 11.97 5.47
N PRO A 70 -8.71 12.19 4.29
CA PRO A 70 -9.74 13.20 4.16
C PRO A 70 -11.14 12.72 4.56
N GLY A 71 -11.31 11.44 4.83
CA GLY A 71 -12.63 10.85 5.07
C GLY A 71 -13.28 10.35 3.80
N PHE A 72 -14.36 9.57 3.96
CA PHE A 72 -15.01 8.89 2.83
C PHE A 72 -15.98 9.77 2.04
N ASP A 73 -16.14 11.01 2.39
CA ASP A 73 -16.90 12.00 1.62
C ASP A 73 -16.06 12.61 0.47
N ASP A 74 -14.75 12.37 0.45
CA ASP A 74 -13.89 12.79 -0.65
C ASP A 74 -13.90 11.72 -1.76
N PRO A 75 -14.43 12.02 -2.96
CA PRO A 75 -14.50 11.03 -4.03
C PRO A 75 -13.13 10.57 -4.54
N GLY A 76 -12.12 11.42 -4.52
CA GLY A 76 -10.77 11.05 -4.93
C GLY A 76 -10.15 10.03 -3.99
N TYR A 77 -10.34 10.21 -2.68
CA TYR A 77 -9.87 9.26 -1.68
C TYR A 77 -10.63 7.94 -1.78
N CYS A 78 -11.97 8.00 -1.97
CA CYS A 78 -12.76 6.79 -2.15
C CYS A 78 -12.30 5.97 -3.36
N GLN A 79 -11.95 6.61 -4.46
CA GLN A 79 -11.39 5.93 -5.63
C GLN A 79 -10.07 5.23 -5.29
N CYS A 80 -9.18 5.90 -4.56
CA CYS A 80 -7.92 5.30 -4.12
C CYS A 80 -8.17 4.09 -3.24
N PHE A 81 -9.13 4.20 -2.32
CA PHE A 81 -9.51 3.10 -1.43
C PHE A 81 -10.01 1.89 -2.23
N GLU A 82 -10.87 2.14 -3.22
CA GLU A 82 -11.40 1.08 -4.09
C GLU A 82 -10.30 0.42 -4.94
N MET A 83 -9.34 1.19 -5.42
CA MET A 83 -8.22 0.64 -6.22
C MET A 83 -7.42 -0.40 -5.45
N VAL A 84 -7.30 -0.25 -4.15
CA VAL A 84 -6.56 -1.18 -3.29
C VAL A 84 -7.36 -2.43 -2.98
N GLN A 85 -8.69 -2.33 -2.96
CA GLN A 85 -9.60 -3.44 -2.67
C GLN A 85 -9.89 -4.27 -3.91
N ILE A 86 -8.94 -5.01 -4.37
CA ILE A 86 -9.15 -5.89 -5.52
C ILE A 86 -9.48 -7.29 -5.07
#